data_1f170be01b0480ff07e4b32dc553e62b
#
_entry.id   1f170be01b0480ff07e4b32dc553e62b
#
_cell.length_a   1.000
_cell.length_b   1.000
_cell.length_c   1.000
_cell.angle_alpha   90.00
_cell.angle_beta   90.00
_cell.angle_gamma   90.00
#
_symmetry.space_group_name_H-M   'P 1'
#
loop_
_entity.id
_entity.type
_entity.pdbx_description
1 polymer ?
#
loop_
_entity_poly.entity_id
_entity_poly.type
_entity_poly.pdbx_seq_one_letter_code
_entity_poly.pdbx_strand_id
1 'polypeptide(L)'
;MTAKTAAEAGLEVGLIDRKPKEKIGEKVCGDAIGKHHFDTLGLKHPSGNELQSEIAGVKIYSPDMETVFQIESEMLYGFIVNRHLFGQRLLKLAVNAGATLLDSTQVIEPILKDNAVIGVSARDIKTETKIPLQSKVVIDASGFLAVLRKKLPPEIGMDIEVSNEDVEVCYREIRQLSGHVASPDFCEIYLDQNTAPGGYYWIFPEGETKTNVGVGVRMTRDFPKPKNQLYNEVLSKPLFKDSTPVTGGAWYVPTRRPLDCIVGNGIVVVGDSACQVNPIHGGGMGPSMRGGMFAGETIVEALEKGDVTREGLWQYNVRYMQSYGVKQAGLDIFRLFLLQGVSDEEINYGMKYQLITEEDILKTSMGENVRLNITEVARRALKGLGKLSMLRRLRNAARLMRETKLLYRNYPTSPKGFEEWKKKTHELITTANRLLSRKQ
;
A
#
# COMPACT_ATOMS: atom_id res chain seq x y z
N MET A 1 -4.40 -11.91 9.08
CA MET A 1 -4.94 -12.87 8.07
C MET A 1 -4.10 -14.13 7.99
N THR A 2 -2.77 -14.05 7.77
CA THR A 2 -1.91 -15.26 7.71
C THR A 2 -2.11 -16.18 8.93
N ALA A 3 -2.01 -15.63 10.16
CA ALA A 3 -2.20 -16.39 11.39
C ALA A 3 -3.60 -17.01 11.48
N LYS A 4 -4.65 -16.28 11.10
CA LYS A 4 -6.02 -16.81 11.03
C LYS A 4 -6.09 -18.00 10.08
N THR A 5 -5.65 -17.83 8.82
CA THR A 5 -5.74 -18.85 7.77
C THR A 5 -4.95 -20.13 8.15
N ALA A 6 -3.74 -19.96 8.68
CA ALA A 6 -2.91 -21.09 9.10
C ALA A 6 -3.50 -21.84 10.32
N ALA A 7 -4.01 -21.11 11.31
CA ALA A 7 -4.62 -21.72 12.51
C ALA A 7 -5.95 -22.42 12.19
N GLU A 8 -6.79 -21.86 11.30
CA GLU A 8 -8.02 -22.53 10.81
C GLU A 8 -7.73 -23.86 10.11
N ALA A 9 -6.55 -24.00 9.50
CA ALA A 9 -6.07 -25.25 8.92
C ALA A 9 -5.45 -26.21 9.97
N GLY A 10 -5.49 -25.89 11.25
CA GLY A 10 -5.00 -26.73 12.35
C GLY A 10 -3.50 -26.62 12.62
N LEU A 11 -2.80 -25.63 12.04
CA LEU A 11 -1.39 -25.41 12.35
C LEU A 11 -1.22 -24.73 13.71
N GLU A 12 -0.13 -25.07 14.41
CA GLU A 12 0.32 -24.34 15.59
C GLU A 12 0.93 -23.00 15.15
N VAL A 13 0.34 -21.87 15.58
CA VAL A 13 0.69 -20.53 15.14
C VAL A 13 1.00 -19.62 16.32
N GLY A 14 2.23 -19.08 16.38
CA GLY A 14 2.60 -17.98 17.27
C GLY A 14 2.42 -16.63 16.56
N LEU A 15 1.62 -15.74 17.15
CA LEU A 15 1.44 -14.36 16.70
C LEU A 15 2.15 -13.40 17.65
N ILE A 16 3.20 -12.74 17.17
CA ILE A 16 4.08 -11.90 18.01
C ILE A 16 3.84 -10.44 17.71
N ASP A 17 3.61 -9.61 18.72
CA ASP A 17 3.56 -8.15 18.59
C ASP A 17 4.31 -7.47 19.76
N ARG A 18 5.04 -6.39 19.43
CA ARG A 18 5.75 -5.58 20.43
C ARG A 18 4.83 -4.77 21.32
N LYS A 19 3.61 -4.48 20.87
CA LYS A 19 2.63 -3.76 21.66
C LYS A 19 1.94 -4.68 22.66
N PRO A 20 1.52 -4.17 23.80
CA PRO A 20 0.59 -4.90 24.66
C PRO A 20 -0.73 -5.13 23.91
N LYS A 21 -1.40 -6.22 24.25
CA LYS A 21 -2.61 -6.74 23.57
C LYS A 21 -3.63 -5.65 23.28
N GLU A 22 -3.88 -4.77 24.26
CA GLU A 22 -4.90 -3.71 24.18
C GLU A 22 -4.55 -2.61 23.17
N LYS A 23 -3.27 -2.47 22.80
CA LYS A 23 -2.78 -1.47 21.85
C LYS A 23 -2.51 -2.02 20.44
N ILE A 24 -2.66 -3.32 20.24
CA ILE A 24 -2.51 -3.92 18.91
C ILE A 24 -3.61 -3.36 18.00
N GLY A 25 -3.23 -2.93 16.79
CA GLY A 25 -4.13 -2.26 15.85
C GLY A 25 -3.95 -0.75 15.77
N GLU A 26 -3.45 -0.09 16.80
CA GLU A 26 -3.09 1.33 16.70
C GLU A 26 -2.01 1.54 15.62
N LYS A 27 -2.32 2.32 14.60
CA LYS A 27 -1.39 2.65 13.51
C LYS A 27 -1.77 4.00 12.91
N VAL A 28 -0.78 4.79 12.53
CA VAL A 28 -0.98 6.00 11.71
C VAL A 28 -1.40 5.57 10.31
N CYS A 29 -2.57 6.03 9.85
CA CYS A 29 -3.19 5.60 8.60
C CYS A 29 -4.24 6.64 8.16
N GLY A 30 -4.61 6.68 6.88
CA GLY A 30 -5.78 7.40 6.37
C GLY A 30 -7.10 6.70 6.68
N ASP A 31 -7.03 5.46 7.18
CA ASP A 31 -8.13 4.64 7.72
C ASP A 31 -9.24 4.28 6.71
N ALA A 32 -9.06 4.64 5.42
CA ALA A 32 -9.97 4.28 4.33
C ALA A 32 -9.72 2.87 3.80
N ILE A 33 -10.79 2.10 3.60
CA ILE A 33 -10.72 0.74 3.04
C ILE A 33 -11.95 0.44 2.17
N GLY A 34 -11.75 -0.05 0.95
CA GLY A 34 -12.83 -0.41 0.04
C GLY A 34 -13.62 -1.63 0.52
N LYS A 35 -14.95 -1.58 0.35
CA LYS A 35 -15.91 -2.66 0.67
C LYS A 35 -15.50 -4.00 0.06
N HIS A 36 -15.05 -3.98 -1.20
CA HIS A 36 -14.64 -5.18 -1.94
C HIS A 36 -13.53 -6.01 -1.26
N HIS A 37 -12.73 -5.40 -0.38
CA HIS A 37 -11.73 -6.15 0.40
C HIS A 37 -12.38 -7.02 1.47
N PHE A 38 -13.45 -6.56 2.11
CA PHE A 38 -14.22 -7.36 3.07
C PHE A 38 -14.93 -8.50 2.35
N ASP A 39 -15.62 -8.21 1.24
CA ASP A 39 -16.37 -9.21 0.47
C ASP A 39 -15.44 -10.32 -0.06
N THR A 40 -14.29 -9.95 -0.63
CA THR A 40 -13.30 -10.92 -1.16
C THR A 40 -12.71 -11.83 -0.08
N LEU A 41 -12.59 -11.33 1.15
CA LEU A 41 -11.98 -12.07 2.27
C LEU A 41 -13.02 -12.74 3.18
N GLY A 42 -14.31 -12.66 2.85
CA GLY A 42 -15.40 -13.18 3.68
C GLY A 42 -15.47 -12.52 5.06
N LEU A 43 -15.04 -11.27 5.18
CA LEU A 43 -15.09 -10.52 6.42
C LEU A 43 -16.38 -9.72 6.51
N LYS A 44 -16.99 -9.67 7.70
CA LYS A 44 -18.12 -8.77 7.95
C LYS A 44 -17.68 -7.32 7.74
N HIS A 45 -18.57 -6.50 7.20
CA HIS A 45 -18.34 -5.05 7.10
C HIS A 45 -18.19 -4.43 8.48
N PRO A 46 -17.48 -3.29 8.61
CA PRO A 46 -17.37 -2.58 9.87
C PRO A 46 -18.74 -2.08 10.34
N SER A 47 -18.95 -2.06 11.64
CA SER A 47 -20.21 -1.60 12.24
C SER A 47 -19.97 -1.04 13.64
N GLY A 48 -20.96 -0.31 14.17
CA GLY A 48 -20.88 0.31 15.48
C GLY A 48 -19.67 1.24 15.59
N ASN A 49 -18.92 1.18 16.68
CA ASN A 49 -17.76 2.06 16.92
C ASN A 49 -16.57 1.80 16.00
N GLU A 50 -16.56 0.68 15.26
CA GLU A 50 -15.51 0.40 14.26
C GLU A 50 -15.74 1.20 12.97
N LEU A 51 -16.99 1.46 12.59
CA LEU A 51 -17.35 2.28 11.43
C LEU A 51 -17.33 3.77 11.81
N GLN A 52 -16.52 4.55 11.12
CA GLN A 52 -16.48 6.00 11.31
C GLN A 52 -17.29 6.74 10.22
N SER A 53 -17.17 6.30 8.97
CA SER A 53 -17.94 6.84 7.83
C SER A 53 -18.11 5.79 6.75
N GLU A 54 -19.22 5.84 6.04
CA GLU A 54 -19.40 5.19 4.73
C GLU A 54 -18.97 6.15 3.63
N ILE A 55 -18.29 5.63 2.61
CA ILE A 55 -17.70 6.43 1.54
C ILE A 55 -18.27 5.97 0.20
N ALA A 56 -18.93 6.87 -0.53
CA ALA A 56 -19.46 6.62 -1.86
C ALA A 56 -18.38 6.71 -2.96
N GLY A 57 -17.32 7.50 -2.72
CA GLY A 57 -16.28 7.71 -3.72
C GLY A 57 -15.13 8.60 -3.28
N VAL A 58 -14.45 9.16 -4.27
CA VAL A 58 -13.32 10.06 -4.06
C VAL A 58 -13.49 11.35 -4.83
N LYS A 59 -13.02 12.47 -4.25
CA LYS A 59 -12.83 13.74 -4.95
C LYS A 59 -11.35 14.01 -5.10
N ILE A 60 -10.91 14.30 -6.32
CA ILE A 60 -9.52 14.61 -6.63
C ILE A 60 -9.45 16.04 -7.12
N TYR A 61 -8.74 16.87 -6.39
CA TYR A 61 -8.58 18.29 -6.66
C TYR A 61 -7.29 18.55 -7.43
N SER A 62 -7.38 19.41 -8.46
CA SER A 62 -6.20 19.94 -9.15
C SER A 62 -5.40 20.86 -8.22
N PRO A 63 -4.08 21.09 -8.47
CA PRO A 63 -3.27 22.01 -7.67
C PRO A 63 -3.84 23.43 -7.53
N ASP A 64 -4.44 23.96 -8.60
CA ASP A 64 -5.09 25.30 -8.60
C ASP A 64 -6.49 25.29 -7.99
N MET A 65 -7.03 24.15 -7.61
CA MET A 65 -8.38 23.97 -7.06
C MET A 65 -9.53 24.31 -8.04
N GLU A 66 -9.23 24.61 -9.32
CA GLU A 66 -10.25 24.96 -10.32
C GLU A 66 -10.97 23.73 -10.89
N THR A 67 -10.30 22.58 -10.89
CA THR A 67 -10.86 21.34 -11.43
C THR A 67 -10.94 20.27 -10.34
N VAL A 68 -12.12 19.66 -10.23
CA VAL A 68 -12.39 18.57 -9.30
C VAL A 68 -12.92 17.37 -10.09
N PHE A 69 -12.28 16.22 -9.95
CA PHE A 69 -12.84 14.95 -10.40
C PHE A 69 -13.60 14.30 -9.24
N GLN A 70 -14.89 14.11 -9.42
CA GLN A 70 -15.72 13.38 -8.45
C GLN A 70 -16.04 12.00 -9.03
N ILE A 71 -15.47 10.97 -8.44
CA ILE A 71 -15.59 9.60 -8.90
C ILE A 71 -16.40 8.81 -7.88
N GLU A 72 -17.61 8.43 -8.26
CA GLU A 72 -18.52 7.63 -7.47
C GLU A 72 -18.79 6.31 -8.18
N SER A 73 -18.71 5.20 -7.48
CA SER A 73 -18.89 3.86 -8.05
C SER A 73 -19.00 2.83 -6.93
N GLU A 74 -19.79 1.79 -7.13
CA GLU A 74 -19.85 0.63 -6.23
C GLU A 74 -18.46 0.01 -5.96
N MET A 75 -17.52 0.13 -6.91
CA MET A 75 -16.16 -0.36 -6.78
C MET A 75 -15.29 0.51 -5.87
N LEU A 76 -15.64 1.79 -5.71
CA LEU A 76 -14.98 2.74 -4.80
C LEU A 76 -15.70 2.86 -3.47
N TYR A 77 -16.91 2.27 -3.37
CA TYR A 77 -17.62 2.25 -2.10
C TYR A 77 -16.77 1.58 -1.02
N GLY A 78 -16.72 2.21 0.13
CA GLY A 78 -15.87 1.76 1.23
C GLY A 78 -16.20 2.41 2.55
N PHE A 79 -15.26 2.32 3.47
CA PHE A 79 -15.43 2.71 4.85
C PHE A 79 -14.20 3.45 5.36
N ILE A 80 -14.43 4.45 6.22
CA ILE A 80 -13.42 4.93 7.16
C ILE A 80 -13.62 4.12 8.44
N VAL A 81 -12.58 3.45 8.88
CA VAL A 81 -12.65 2.56 10.04
C VAL A 81 -11.85 3.13 11.22
N ASN A 82 -12.34 2.90 12.44
CA ASN A 82 -11.49 3.02 13.60
C ASN A 82 -10.38 1.97 13.50
N ARG A 83 -9.17 2.41 13.19
CA ARG A 83 -8.04 1.54 12.85
C ARG A 83 -7.66 0.61 14.00
N HIS A 84 -7.79 1.07 15.24
CA HIS A 84 -7.53 0.27 16.43
C HIS A 84 -8.58 -0.83 16.58
N LEU A 85 -9.87 -0.50 16.57
CA LEU A 85 -10.96 -1.49 16.72
C LEU A 85 -10.94 -2.52 15.58
N PHE A 86 -10.70 -2.08 14.34
CA PHE A 86 -10.52 -3.00 13.22
C PHE A 86 -9.33 -3.95 13.42
N GLY A 87 -8.20 -3.44 13.91
CA GLY A 87 -7.04 -4.26 14.24
C GLY A 87 -7.32 -5.25 15.37
N GLN A 88 -8.03 -4.83 16.43
CA GLN A 88 -8.47 -5.70 17.52
C GLN A 88 -9.42 -6.82 17.02
N ARG A 89 -10.31 -6.49 16.08
CA ARG A 89 -11.19 -7.50 15.46
C ARG A 89 -10.37 -8.53 14.68
N LEU A 90 -9.41 -8.12 13.87
CA LEU A 90 -8.54 -9.04 13.13
C LEU A 90 -7.68 -9.90 14.05
N LEU A 91 -7.18 -9.33 15.15
CA LEU A 91 -6.47 -10.08 16.21
C LEU A 91 -7.37 -11.15 16.82
N LYS A 92 -8.59 -10.76 17.22
CA LYS A 92 -9.58 -11.69 17.80
C LYS A 92 -9.91 -12.84 16.84
N LEU A 93 -10.04 -12.56 15.53
CA LEU A 93 -10.27 -13.61 14.53
C LEU A 93 -9.12 -14.62 14.48
N ALA A 94 -7.85 -14.16 14.54
CA ALA A 94 -6.71 -15.06 14.55
C ALA A 94 -6.62 -15.89 15.84
N VAL A 95 -6.82 -15.27 17.00
CA VAL A 95 -6.80 -15.97 18.30
C VAL A 95 -7.96 -16.98 18.40
N ASN A 96 -9.15 -16.61 17.96
CA ASN A 96 -10.31 -17.53 17.94
C ASN A 96 -10.11 -18.71 16.98
N ALA A 97 -9.29 -18.55 15.94
CA ALA A 97 -8.89 -19.63 15.04
C ALA A 97 -7.84 -20.57 15.66
N GLY A 98 -7.27 -20.23 16.82
CA GLY A 98 -6.28 -21.05 17.51
C GLY A 98 -4.86 -20.47 17.56
N ALA A 99 -4.63 -19.26 17.04
CA ALA A 99 -3.30 -18.65 17.13
C ALA A 99 -3.00 -18.20 18.57
N THR A 100 -1.80 -18.51 19.06
CA THR A 100 -1.29 -18.08 20.38
C THR A 100 -0.67 -16.70 20.26
N LEU A 101 -1.19 -15.71 21.00
CA LEU A 101 -0.66 -14.36 21.04
C LEU A 101 0.51 -14.24 22.02
N LEU A 102 1.61 -13.69 21.54
CA LEU A 102 2.77 -13.25 22.31
C LEU A 102 2.86 -11.71 22.18
N ASP A 103 2.06 -11.00 22.96
CA ASP A 103 2.09 -9.53 23.01
C ASP A 103 3.28 -9.01 23.85
N SER A 104 3.54 -7.71 23.85
CA SER A 104 4.67 -7.09 24.55
C SER A 104 6.02 -7.79 24.24
N THR A 105 6.12 -8.42 23.06
CA THR A 105 7.26 -9.22 22.64
C THR A 105 7.86 -8.65 21.35
N GLN A 106 9.08 -8.18 21.40
CA GLN A 106 9.77 -7.57 20.26
C GLN A 106 10.63 -8.60 19.53
N VAL A 107 10.32 -8.88 18.29
CA VAL A 107 11.20 -9.64 17.40
C VAL A 107 12.42 -8.82 17.07
N ILE A 108 13.61 -9.41 17.23
CA ILE A 108 14.91 -8.76 17.04
C ILE A 108 15.51 -9.14 15.68
N GLU A 109 15.64 -10.45 15.41
CA GLU A 109 16.34 -10.96 14.25
C GLU A 109 15.91 -12.39 13.90
N PRO A 110 16.15 -12.86 12.65
CA PRO A 110 15.92 -14.25 12.29
C PRO A 110 16.98 -15.16 12.92
N ILE A 111 16.60 -16.40 13.25
CA ILE A 111 17.53 -17.47 13.56
C ILE A 111 17.76 -18.25 12.26
N LEU A 112 19.03 -18.34 11.85
CA LEU A 112 19.43 -18.94 10.59
C LEU A 112 20.16 -20.27 10.85
N LYS A 113 19.88 -21.25 9.99
CA LYS A 113 20.62 -22.51 9.90
C LYS A 113 20.61 -23.01 8.45
N ASP A 114 21.75 -23.39 7.91
CA ASP A 114 21.89 -23.98 6.57
C ASP A 114 21.16 -23.18 5.46
N ASN A 115 21.36 -21.85 5.44
CA ASN A 115 20.68 -20.92 4.53
C ASN A 115 19.14 -20.96 4.60
N ALA A 116 18.57 -21.32 5.74
CA ALA A 116 17.13 -21.26 6.01
C ALA A 116 16.85 -20.50 7.30
N VAL A 117 15.70 -19.83 7.35
CA VAL A 117 15.16 -19.24 8.58
C VAL A 117 14.43 -20.35 9.34
N ILE A 118 14.89 -20.63 10.56
CA ILE A 118 14.34 -21.69 11.42
C ILE A 118 13.64 -21.14 12.66
N GLY A 119 13.48 -19.83 12.77
CA GLY A 119 12.86 -19.17 13.91
C GLY A 119 13.25 -17.70 14.02
N VAL A 120 12.95 -17.12 15.15
CA VAL A 120 13.27 -15.73 15.48
C VAL A 120 13.84 -15.60 16.89
N SER A 121 14.78 -14.68 17.07
CA SER A 121 15.17 -14.15 18.36
C SER A 121 14.24 -13.01 18.73
N ALA A 122 13.56 -13.12 19.86
CA ALA A 122 12.67 -12.10 20.38
C ALA A 122 13.10 -11.66 21.78
N ARG A 123 12.50 -10.58 22.29
CA ARG A 123 12.72 -10.06 23.62
C ARG A 123 11.37 -9.72 24.24
N ASP A 124 11.11 -10.25 25.41
CA ASP A 124 10.00 -9.77 26.24
C ASP A 124 10.32 -8.34 26.70
N ILE A 125 9.44 -7.39 26.41
CA ILE A 125 9.66 -5.96 26.68
C ILE A 125 9.55 -5.65 28.17
N LYS A 126 8.81 -6.47 28.94
CA LYS A 126 8.59 -6.24 30.38
C LYS A 126 9.77 -6.74 31.21
N THR A 127 10.29 -7.91 30.84
CA THR A 127 11.38 -8.57 31.58
C THR A 127 12.76 -8.38 30.95
N GLU A 128 12.84 -7.80 29.74
CA GLU A 128 14.04 -7.66 28.92
C GLU A 128 14.71 -9.01 28.56
N THR A 129 14.02 -10.13 28.82
CA THR A 129 14.54 -11.48 28.60
C THR A 129 14.53 -11.82 27.11
N LYS A 130 15.65 -12.34 26.59
CA LYS A 130 15.72 -12.88 25.21
C LYS A 130 15.05 -14.24 25.15
N ILE A 131 14.24 -14.43 24.13
CA ILE A 131 13.43 -15.63 23.87
C ILE A 131 13.73 -16.13 22.46
N PRO A 132 14.43 -17.24 22.31
CA PRO A 132 14.53 -17.91 21.01
C PRO A 132 13.22 -18.69 20.73
N LEU A 133 12.59 -18.41 19.60
CA LEU A 133 11.38 -19.10 19.15
C LEU A 133 11.69 -19.81 17.83
N GLN A 134 11.54 -21.13 17.83
CA GLN A 134 11.72 -21.95 16.64
C GLN A 134 10.41 -22.16 15.90
N SER A 135 10.47 -22.21 14.57
CA SER A 135 9.33 -22.53 13.73
C SER A 135 9.78 -23.11 12.39
N LYS A 136 8.89 -23.86 11.73
CA LYS A 136 9.13 -24.38 10.38
C LYS A 136 9.08 -23.27 9.33
N VAL A 137 8.22 -22.27 9.52
CA VAL A 137 8.09 -21.10 8.64
C VAL A 137 7.92 -19.85 9.49
N VAL A 138 8.67 -18.81 9.17
CA VAL A 138 8.58 -17.48 9.78
C VAL A 138 7.85 -16.53 8.83
N ILE A 139 6.99 -15.67 9.36
CA ILE A 139 6.28 -14.64 8.59
C ILE A 139 6.75 -13.27 9.05
N ASP A 140 7.47 -12.51 8.19
CA ASP A 140 7.77 -11.11 8.46
C ASP A 140 6.56 -10.23 8.09
N ALA A 141 5.76 -9.89 9.10
CA ALA A 141 4.65 -8.94 9.03
C ALA A 141 4.97 -7.64 9.78
N SER A 142 6.25 -7.30 9.95
CA SER A 142 6.72 -6.16 10.76
C SER A 142 6.51 -4.79 10.11
N GLY A 143 5.83 -4.74 8.96
CA GLY A 143 5.49 -3.54 8.25
C GLY A 143 6.71 -2.91 7.54
N PHE A 144 6.71 -1.60 7.34
CA PHE A 144 7.77 -0.89 6.62
C PHE A 144 9.18 -1.15 7.19
N LEU A 145 9.29 -1.36 8.49
CA LEU A 145 10.59 -1.62 9.14
C LEU A 145 11.25 -2.89 8.62
N ALA A 146 10.48 -3.89 8.18
CA ALA A 146 10.94 -5.16 7.61
C ALA A 146 12.05 -5.77 8.48
N VAL A 147 11.74 -5.95 9.78
CA VAL A 147 12.71 -6.26 10.85
C VAL A 147 13.52 -7.52 10.56
N LEU A 148 12.88 -8.52 9.96
CA LEU A 148 13.54 -9.78 9.61
C LEU A 148 14.16 -9.70 8.21
N ARG A 149 13.38 -9.26 7.20
CA ARG A 149 13.82 -9.20 5.81
C ARG A 149 15.15 -8.46 5.63
N LYS A 150 15.30 -7.30 6.27
CA LYS A 150 16.53 -6.47 6.18
C LYS A 150 17.77 -7.11 6.80
N LYS A 151 17.60 -8.18 7.58
CA LYS A 151 18.69 -8.92 8.23
C LYS A 151 18.97 -10.27 7.59
N LEU A 152 18.29 -10.58 6.49
CA LEU A 152 18.53 -11.82 5.74
C LEU A 152 19.81 -11.71 4.91
N PRO A 153 20.60 -12.77 4.82
CA PRO A 153 21.73 -12.82 3.91
C PRO A 153 21.23 -12.94 2.44
N PRO A 154 22.02 -12.44 1.47
CA PRO A 154 21.64 -12.47 0.05
C PRO A 154 21.31 -13.86 -0.50
N GLU A 155 21.91 -14.90 0.06
CA GLU A 155 21.75 -16.31 -0.32
C GLU A 155 20.31 -16.83 -0.12
N ILE A 156 19.52 -16.15 0.72
CA ILE A 156 18.07 -16.44 0.87
C ILE A 156 17.30 -16.16 -0.43
N GLY A 157 17.86 -15.30 -1.31
CA GLY A 157 17.30 -15.05 -2.65
C GLY A 157 16.05 -14.15 -2.65
N MET A 158 15.88 -13.33 -1.61
CA MET A 158 14.80 -12.37 -1.47
C MET A 158 15.32 -10.94 -1.64
N ASP A 159 14.48 -10.01 -2.09
CA ASP A 159 14.85 -8.59 -2.14
C ASP A 159 14.96 -8.02 -0.73
N ILE A 160 16.13 -7.48 -0.37
CA ILE A 160 16.41 -7.01 0.99
C ILE A 160 16.06 -5.54 1.16
N GLU A 161 16.34 -4.72 0.16
CA GLU A 161 16.21 -3.26 0.25
C GLU A 161 15.07 -2.68 -0.59
N VAL A 162 14.60 -1.53 -0.16
CA VAL A 162 13.66 -0.66 -0.88
C VAL A 162 14.31 0.71 -0.98
N SER A 163 14.36 1.27 -2.18
CA SER A 163 14.91 2.61 -2.39
C SER A 163 14.10 3.66 -1.63
N ASN A 164 14.77 4.65 -1.06
CA ASN A 164 14.10 5.79 -0.42
C ASN A 164 13.13 6.50 -1.39
N GLU A 165 13.47 6.55 -2.67
CA GLU A 165 12.63 7.16 -3.71
C GLU A 165 11.30 6.43 -3.94
N ASP A 166 11.19 5.19 -3.46
CA ASP A 166 9.98 4.36 -3.48
C ASP A 166 9.20 4.42 -2.16
N VAL A 167 9.50 5.40 -1.31
CA VAL A 167 8.89 5.56 0.02
C VAL A 167 8.27 6.94 0.14
N GLU A 168 7.07 6.99 0.69
CA GLU A 168 6.46 8.22 1.17
C GLU A 168 6.57 8.32 2.69
N VAL A 169 6.92 9.51 3.17
CA VAL A 169 6.86 9.87 4.58
C VAL A 169 5.56 10.63 4.79
N CYS A 170 4.73 10.13 5.68
CA CYS A 170 3.42 10.69 5.95
C CYS A 170 3.35 11.25 7.37
N TYR A 171 2.60 12.33 7.56
CA TYR A 171 2.13 12.78 8.85
C TYR A 171 0.63 13.05 8.75
N ARG A 172 -0.14 12.56 9.72
CA ARG A 172 -1.58 12.79 9.77
C ARG A 172 -2.07 13.12 11.17
N GLU A 173 -3.18 13.82 11.24
CA GLU A 173 -3.95 14.03 12.47
C GLU A 173 -5.40 13.62 12.24
N ILE A 174 -6.05 13.08 13.27
CA ILE A 174 -7.49 13.12 13.41
C ILE A 174 -7.81 14.41 14.14
N ARG A 175 -8.68 15.23 13.55
CA ARG A 175 -9.03 16.53 14.11
C ARG A 175 -10.54 16.63 14.34
N GLN A 176 -10.89 17.16 15.50
CA GLN A 176 -12.25 17.63 15.78
C GLN A 176 -12.40 19.02 15.16
N LEU A 177 -13.34 19.17 14.25
CA LEU A 177 -13.69 20.46 13.63
C LEU A 177 -14.63 21.24 14.55
N SER A 178 -14.63 22.58 14.40
CA SER A 178 -15.62 23.47 15.01
C SER A 178 -16.98 23.47 14.29
N GLY A 179 -16.97 22.99 13.03
CA GLY A 179 -18.15 22.84 12.17
C GLY A 179 -18.27 21.42 11.63
N HIS A 180 -18.98 21.28 10.51
CA HIS A 180 -19.19 20.00 9.83
C HIS A 180 -18.19 19.75 8.74
N VAL A 181 -17.95 18.47 8.44
CA VAL A 181 -17.17 18.03 7.27
C VAL A 181 -17.91 18.42 6.00
N ALA A 182 -17.19 18.99 5.04
CA ALA A 182 -17.80 19.51 3.81
C ALA A 182 -18.30 18.41 2.85
N SER A 183 -17.65 17.26 2.84
CA SER A 183 -17.96 16.12 1.97
C SER A 183 -17.96 14.81 2.80
N PRO A 184 -19.05 14.53 3.57
CA PRO A 184 -19.10 13.41 4.49
C PRO A 184 -19.01 12.03 3.78
N ASP A 185 -19.40 11.96 2.51
CA ASP A 185 -19.47 10.72 1.72
C ASP A 185 -18.26 10.52 0.78
N PHE A 186 -17.27 11.41 0.81
CA PHE A 186 -16.14 11.37 -0.11
C PHE A 186 -14.79 11.49 0.60
N CYS A 187 -13.83 10.67 0.18
CA CYS A 187 -12.43 10.88 0.48
C CYS A 187 -11.86 11.97 -0.44
N GLU A 188 -11.39 13.08 0.11
CA GLU A 188 -10.81 14.17 -0.67
C GLU A 188 -9.28 14.03 -0.78
N ILE A 189 -8.76 14.10 -2.00
CA ILE A 189 -7.34 13.98 -2.36
C ILE A 189 -6.94 15.24 -3.15
N TYR A 190 -5.83 15.83 -2.77
CA TYR A 190 -5.33 17.09 -3.32
C TYR A 190 -3.94 16.89 -3.92
N LEU A 191 -3.84 17.08 -5.25
CA LEU A 191 -2.61 16.88 -6.03
C LEU A 191 -1.77 18.18 -6.10
N ASP A 192 -1.30 18.66 -4.97
CA ASP A 192 -0.49 19.90 -4.88
C ASP A 192 0.97 19.52 -4.57
N GLN A 193 1.84 19.65 -5.58
CA GLN A 193 3.24 19.29 -5.47
C GLN A 193 4.06 20.31 -4.65
N ASN A 194 3.55 21.52 -4.38
CA ASN A 194 4.17 22.46 -3.47
C ASN A 194 3.96 22.05 -2.01
N THR A 195 2.74 21.61 -1.68
CA THR A 195 2.40 21.10 -0.35
C THR A 195 2.92 19.69 -0.12
N ALA A 196 2.81 18.82 -1.13
CA ALA A 196 3.12 17.39 -1.01
C ALA A 196 4.01 16.90 -2.18
N PRO A 197 5.30 17.26 -2.25
CA PRO A 197 6.18 16.88 -3.33
C PRO A 197 6.28 15.36 -3.53
N GLY A 198 5.91 14.89 -4.71
CA GLY A 198 5.91 13.47 -5.07
C GLY A 198 4.83 12.63 -4.40
N GLY A 199 3.88 13.25 -3.74
CA GLY A 199 2.75 12.65 -3.06
C GLY A 199 1.47 13.49 -3.17
N TYR A 200 0.68 13.54 -2.12
CA TYR A 200 -0.56 14.31 -2.03
C TYR A 200 -0.93 14.61 -0.57
N TYR A 201 -1.85 15.54 -0.33
CA TYR A 201 -2.50 15.65 0.96
C TYR A 201 -3.97 15.22 0.86
N TRP A 202 -4.56 14.84 1.99
CA TRP A 202 -5.92 14.31 2.04
C TRP A 202 -6.73 14.88 3.20
N ILE A 203 -8.06 14.87 3.00
CA ILE A 203 -9.07 15.19 4.02
C ILE A 203 -10.13 14.09 3.92
N PHE A 204 -10.14 13.16 4.86
CA PHE A 204 -11.10 12.05 4.90
C PHE A 204 -12.07 12.22 6.05
N PRO A 205 -13.37 12.03 5.84
CA PRO A 205 -14.37 12.24 6.90
C PRO A 205 -14.29 11.15 7.97
N GLU A 206 -14.41 11.52 9.24
CA GLU A 206 -14.65 10.61 10.36
C GLU A 206 -15.93 11.02 11.09
N GLY A 207 -17.08 10.64 10.55
CA GLY A 207 -18.38 11.14 10.96
C GLY A 207 -18.61 12.58 10.50
N GLU A 208 -19.50 13.29 11.18
CA GLU A 208 -19.97 14.62 10.75
C GLU A 208 -19.01 15.77 11.11
N THR A 209 -18.25 15.61 12.19
CA THR A 209 -17.48 16.73 12.79
C THR A 209 -16.00 16.42 12.99
N LYS A 210 -15.52 15.24 12.57
CA LYS A 210 -14.11 14.87 12.62
C LYS A 210 -13.58 14.60 11.24
N THR A 211 -12.28 14.74 11.10
CA THR A 211 -11.58 14.41 9.86
C THR A 211 -10.21 13.83 10.13
N ASN A 212 -9.82 12.84 9.31
CA ASN A 212 -8.47 12.36 9.20
C ASN A 212 -7.78 13.18 8.10
N VAL A 213 -6.89 14.08 8.50
CA VAL A 213 -6.18 14.97 7.59
C VAL A 213 -4.68 14.69 7.63
N GLY A 214 -4.03 14.61 6.46
CA GLY A 214 -2.62 14.33 6.42
C GLY A 214 -1.94 14.71 5.11
N VAL A 215 -0.62 14.64 5.14
CA VAL A 215 0.28 14.90 4.00
C VAL A 215 1.23 13.73 3.85
N GLY A 216 1.36 13.24 2.63
CA GLY A 216 2.40 12.29 2.21
C GLY A 216 3.36 12.98 1.26
N VAL A 217 4.67 12.87 1.52
CA VAL A 217 5.72 13.40 0.66
C VAL A 217 6.71 12.29 0.31
N ARG A 218 7.23 12.31 -0.91
CA ARG A 218 8.25 11.36 -1.34
C ARG A 218 9.55 11.57 -0.57
N MET A 219 10.17 10.48 -0.11
CA MET A 219 11.42 10.50 0.62
C MET A 219 12.61 10.70 -0.33
N THR A 220 12.91 11.95 -0.65
CA THR A 220 14.12 12.36 -1.36
C THR A 220 15.18 12.84 -0.37
N ARG A 221 16.38 13.24 -0.85
CA ARG A 221 17.44 13.73 0.03
C ARG A 221 17.01 14.94 0.87
N ASP A 222 16.28 15.88 0.25
CA ASP A 222 15.90 17.17 0.85
C ASP A 222 14.37 17.36 0.88
N PHE A 223 13.63 16.30 1.24
CA PHE A 223 12.16 16.40 1.29
C PHE A 223 11.69 17.27 2.47
N PRO A 224 10.59 18.05 2.30
CA PRO A 224 10.03 18.83 3.39
C PRO A 224 9.43 17.91 4.45
N LYS A 225 9.50 18.33 5.73
CA LYS A 225 8.89 17.57 6.82
C LYS A 225 7.36 17.57 6.69
N PRO A 226 6.69 16.41 6.54
CA PRO A 226 5.24 16.36 6.31
C PRO A 226 4.42 17.04 7.40
N LYS A 227 4.89 17.02 8.65
CA LYS A 227 4.23 17.73 9.75
C LYS A 227 4.20 19.24 9.50
N ASN A 228 5.32 19.82 9.05
CA ASN A 228 5.39 21.26 8.78
C ASN A 228 4.47 21.62 7.60
N GLN A 229 4.47 20.81 6.55
CA GLN A 229 3.57 20.98 5.40
C GLN A 229 2.11 20.92 5.83
N LEU A 230 1.74 19.96 6.68
CA LEU A 230 0.38 19.88 7.21
C LEU A 230 0.00 21.16 7.95
N TYR A 231 0.83 21.63 8.86
CA TYR A 231 0.51 22.80 9.70
C TYR A 231 0.50 24.11 8.91
N ASN A 232 1.47 24.31 8.02
CA ASN A 232 1.64 25.57 7.31
C ASN A 232 0.66 25.72 6.14
N GLU A 233 0.43 24.63 5.38
CA GLU A 233 -0.28 24.70 4.09
C GLU A 233 -1.72 24.16 4.17
N VAL A 234 -1.98 23.18 5.04
CA VAL A 234 -3.29 22.52 5.08
C VAL A 234 -4.12 23.03 6.25
N LEU A 235 -3.58 23.00 7.47
CA LEU A 235 -4.32 23.41 8.68
C LEU A 235 -4.51 24.93 8.80
N SER A 236 -3.82 25.72 7.98
CA SER A 236 -4.05 27.17 7.83
C SER A 236 -5.36 27.50 7.08
N LYS A 237 -5.97 26.51 6.40
CA LYS A 237 -7.21 26.69 5.63
C LYS A 237 -8.42 26.92 6.54
N PRO A 238 -9.45 27.68 6.08
CA PRO A 238 -10.63 28.05 6.88
C PRO A 238 -11.35 26.85 7.53
N LEU A 239 -11.39 25.70 6.87
CA LEU A 239 -11.99 24.47 7.40
C LEU A 239 -11.43 24.07 8.78
N PHE A 240 -10.16 24.33 9.01
CA PHE A 240 -9.46 23.93 10.24
C PHE A 240 -9.40 25.01 11.31
N LYS A 241 -10.03 26.17 11.04
CA LYS A 241 -10.12 27.23 12.05
C LYS A 241 -10.79 26.69 13.32
N ASP A 242 -10.15 26.93 14.44
CA ASP A 242 -10.60 26.48 15.78
C ASP A 242 -10.72 24.95 15.92
N SER A 243 -10.17 24.15 14.98
CA SER A 243 -10.12 22.70 15.11
C SER A 243 -9.06 22.24 16.10
N THR A 244 -9.32 21.12 16.80
CA THR A 244 -8.39 20.57 17.80
C THR A 244 -7.91 19.18 17.41
N PRO A 245 -6.61 18.85 17.63
CA PRO A 245 -6.09 17.52 17.35
C PRO A 245 -6.62 16.51 18.38
N VAL A 246 -7.10 15.36 17.90
CA VAL A 246 -7.51 14.22 18.73
C VAL A 246 -6.34 13.24 18.86
N THR A 247 -5.69 12.93 17.74
CA THR A 247 -4.49 12.07 17.69
C THR A 247 -3.69 12.41 16.44
N GLY A 248 -2.40 12.11 16.45
CA GLY A 248 -1.54 12.35 15.29
C GLY A 248 -0.26 11.53 15.32
N GLY A 249 0.43 11.48 14.20
CA GLY A 249 1.70 10.78 14.09
C GLY A 249 2.25 10.72 12.67
N ALA A 250 3.50 10.27 12.58
CA ALA A 250 4.19 10.05 11.32
C ALA A 250 4.44 8.56 11.07
N TRP A 251 4.47 8.17 9.79
CA TRP A 251 4.86 6.85 9.38
C TRP A 251 5.38 6.84 7.95
N TYR A 252 5.97 5.71 7.56
CA TYR A 252 6.50 5.46 6.24
C TYR A 252 5.62 4.48 5.48
N VAL A 253 5.48 4.68 4.16
CA VAL A 253 4.70 3.83 3.26
C VAL A 253 5.54 3.48 2.03
N PRO A 254 5.78 2.20 1.72
CA PRO A 254 6.53 1.79 0.52
C PRO A 254 5.63 1.84 -0.71
N THR A 255 5.48 3.03 -1.31
CA THR A 255 4.63 3.30 -2.47
C THR A 255 5.30 2.87 -3.77
N ARG A 256 5.35 1.56 -4.01
CA ARG A 256 5.95 0.96 -5.19
C ARG A 256 5.25 -0.36 -5.57
N ARG A 257 5.67 -0.97 -6.66
CA ARG A 257 5.33 -2.37 -6.98
C ARG A 257 5.77 -3.33 -5.85
N PRO A 258 5.20 -4.56 -5.76
CA PRO A 258 5.67 -5.54 -4.78
C PRO A 258 7.16 -5.81 -4.94
N LEU A 259 7.81 -6.33 -3.91
CA LEU A 259 9.13 -6.92 -4.06
C LEU A 259 9.09 -8.01 -5.13
N ASP A 260 10.17 -8.18 -5.88
CA ASP A 260 10.21 -9.15 -6.97
C ASP A 260 10.08 -10.61 -6.47
N CYS A 261 10.58 -10.89 -5.25
CA CYS A 261 10.42 -12.16 -4.55
C CYS A 261 10.07 -11.92 -3.08
N ILE A 262 9.00 -12.55 -2.58
CA ILE A 262 8.46 -12.41 -1.23
C ILE A 262 8.53 -13.72 -0.41
N VAL A 263 9.34 -14.68 -0.87
CA VAL A 263 9.59 -15.95 -0.19
C VAL A 263 11.08 -16.30 -0.17
N GLY A 264 11.51 -16.98 0.88
CA GLY A 264 12.84 -17.57 1.01
C GLY A 264 12.74 -18.91 1.74
N ASN A 265 13.87 -19.58 1.97
CA ASN A 265 13.89 -20.82 2.73
C ASN A 265 13.41 -20.60 4.17
N GLY A 266 12.26 -21.17 4.52
CA GLY A 266 11.65 -21.04 5.85
C GLY A 266 11.07 -19.66 6.19
N ILE A 267 10.94 -18.73 5.21
CA ILE A 267 10.40 -17.39 5.46
C ILE A 267 9.53 -16.89 4.31
N VAL A 268 8.45 -16.17 4.68
CA VAL A 268 7.65 -15.35 3.79
C VAL A 268 7.52 -13.93 4.34
N VAL A 269 7.32 -12.94 3.47
CA VAL A 269 7.07 -11.54 3.87
C VAL A 269 5.69 -11.09 3.40
N VAL A 270 4.98 -10.31 4.25
CA VAL A 270 3.61 -9.86 3.99
C VAL A 270 3.43 -8.38 4.35
N GLY A 271 2.43 -7.74 3.75
CA GLY A 271 2.10 -6.35 4.03
C GLY A 271 3.16 -5.36 3.56
N ASP A 272 3.40 -4.29 4.32
CA ASP A 272 4.38 -3.27 3.94
C ASP A 272 5.81 -3.85 3.88
N SER A 273 6.12 -4.93 4.62
CA SER A 273 7.40 -5.65 4.50
C SER A 273 7.61 -6.24 3.10
N ALA A 274 6.53 -6.56 2.39
CA ALA A 274 6.53 -7.05 1.00
C ALA A 274 6.17 -5.96 -0.02
N CYS A 275 6.05 -4.70 0.38
CA CYS A 275 5.54 -3.59 -0.42
C CYS A 275 4.13 -3.87 -0.97
N GLN A 276 3.25 -4.53 -0.20
CA GLN A 276 1.87 -4.83 -0.58
C GLN A 276 0.96 -3.63 -0.32
N VAL A 277 1.20 -2.56 -1.05
CA VAL A 277 0.56 -1.25 -0.91
C VAL A 277 0.18 -0.73 -2.29
N ASN A 278 -0.93 -0.03 -2.41
CA ASN A 278 -1.25 0.67 -3.66
C ASN A 278 -0.25 1.82 -3.88
N PRO A 279 0.48 1.85 -5.00
CA PRO A 279 1.53 2.84 -5.22
C PRO A 279 1.02 4.29 -5.38
N ILE A 280 -0.25 4.48 -5.75
CA ILE A 280 -0.83 5.81 -6.00
C ILE A 280 -1.34 6.45 -4.72
N HIS A 281 -2.12 5.71 -3.92
CA HIS A 281 -2.82 6.28 -2.76
C HIS A 281 -2.38 5.68 -1.42
N GLY A 282 -1.29 4.90 -1.38
CA GLY A 282 -0.73 4.38 -0.13
C GLY A 282 -1.62 3.37 0.63
N GLY A 283 -2.76 2.98 0.09
CA GLY A 283 -3.69 2.05 0.72
C GLY A 283 -3.13 0.64 0.80
N GLY A 284 -2.78 0.19 2.01
CA GLY A 284 -2.13 -1.10 2.26
C GLY A 284 -3.00 -2.15 2.96
N MET A 285 -4.11 -1.77 3.63
CA MET A 285 -4.92 -2.73 4.41
C MET A 285 -5.45 -3.89 3.57
N GLY A 286 -6.15 -3.59 2.49
CA GLY A 286 -6.72 -4.62 1.62
C GLY A 286 -5.68 -5.54 0.98
N PRO A 287 -4.67 -5.00 0.28
CA PRO A 287 -3.59 -5.81 -0.30
C PRO A 287 -2.84 -6.66 0.71
N SER A 288 -2.55 -6.12 1.91
CA SER A 288 -1.87 -6.85 2.99
C SER A 288 -2.71 -7.99 3.54
N MET A 289 -4.01 -7.79 3.71
CA MET A 289 -4.93 -8.86 4.17
C MET A 289 -5.01 -9.99 3.15
N ARG A 290 -5.13 -9.65 1.86
CA ARG A 290 -5.15 -10.63 0.77
C ARG A 290 -3.81 -11.37 0.64
N GLY A 291 -2.69 -10.65 0.69
CA GLY A 291 -1.36 -11.23 0.74
C GLY A 291 -1.18 -12.17 1.93
N GLY A 292 -1.67 -11.76 3.10
CA GLY A 292 -1.65 -12.60 4.30
C GLY A 292 -2.47 -13.89 4.18
N MET A 293 -3.63 -13.84 3.50
CA MET A 293 -4.43 -15.04 3.22
C MET A 293 -3.67 -16.00 2.29
N PHE A 294 -3.15 -15.50 1.17
CA PHE A 294 -2.35 -16.32 0.23
C PHE A 294 -1.10 -16.92 0.87
N ALA A 295 -0.43 -16.17 1.77
CA ALA A 295 0.70 -16.67 2.53
C ALA A 295 0.29 -17.84 3.43
N GLY A 296 -0.82 -17.69 4.17
CA GLY A 296 -1.36 -18.74 5.03
C GLY A 296 -1.70 -20.01 4.27
N GLU A 297 -2.46 -19.90 3.16
CA GLU A 297 -2.81 -21.03 2.29
C GLU A 297 -1.56 -21.74 1.75
N THR A 298 -0.57 -20.98 1.28
CA THR A 298 0.67 -21.56 0.73
C THR A 298 1.50 -22.25 1.81
N ILE A 299 1.56 -21.70 3.03
CA ILE A 299 2.28 -22.32 4.15
C ILE A 299 1.64 -23.65 4.54
N VAL A 300 0.31 -23.74 4.56
CA VAL A 300 -0.40 -25.01 4.81
C VAL A 300 -0.01 -26.04 3.77
N GLU A 301 -0.12 -25.72 2.48
CA GLU A 301 0.25 -26.62 1.38
C GLU A 301 1.72 -27.06 1.41
N ALA A 302 2.64 -26.13 1.76
CA ALA A 302 4.07 -26.40 1.86
C ALA A 302 4.39 -27.36 3.02
N LEU A 303 3.74 -27.17 4.17
CA LEU A 303 3.91 -28.05 5.34
C LEU A 303 3.32 -29.44 5.11
N GLU A 304 2.18 -29.55 4.43
CA GLU A 304 1.59 -30.83 4.04
C GLU A 304 2.51 -31.64 3.12
N LYS A 305 3.23 -30.95 2.22
CA LYS A 305 4.23 -31.56 1.32
C LYS A 305 5.58 -31.79 1.98
N GLY A 306 5.81 -31.27 3.18
CA GLY A 306 7.09 -31.31 3.87
C GLY A 306 8.18 -30.45 3.24
N ASP A 307 7.83 -29.48 2.37
CA ASP A 307 8.77 -28.62 1.67
C ASP A 307 8.50 -27.15 2.01
N VAL A 308 9.31 -26.59 2.92
CA VAL A 308 9.28 -25.17 3.32
C VAL A 308 10.47 -24.38 2.74
N THR A 309 11.12 -24.93 1.74
CA THR A 309 12.15 -24.23 0.97
C THR A 309 11.52 -23.10 0.12
N ARG A 310 12.36 -22.28 -0.49
CA ARG A 310 11.91 -21.26 -1.45
C ARG A 310 11.05 -21.86 -2.57
N GLU A 311 11.37 -23.09 -3.02
CA GLU A 311 10.59 -23.83 -4.02
C GLU A 311 9.20 -24.18 -3.51
N GLY A 312 9.09 -24.80 -2.32
CA GLY A 312 7.82 -25.18 -1.71
C GLY A 312 6.92 -24.00 -1.39
N LEU A 313 7.50 -22.84 -1.02
CA LEU A 313 6.78 -21.62 -0.73
C LEU A 313 6.50 -20.75 -1.97
N TRP A 314 6.98 -21.13 -3.16
CA TRP A 314 6.93 -20.29 -4.37
C TRP A 314 5.53 -19.89 -4.80
N GLN A 315 4.53 -20.72 -4.54
CA GLN A 315 3.13 -20.44 -4.92
C GLN A 315 2.58 -19.16 -4.29
N TYR A 316 3.12 -18.71 -3.18
CA TYR A 316 2.75 -17.40 -2.61
C TYR A 316 3.16 -16.24 -3.55
N ASN A 317 4.36 -16.28 -4.13
CA ASN A 317 4.76 -15.31 -5.16
C ASN A 317 3.74 -15.31 -6.32
N VAL A 318 3.46 -16.50 -6.87
CA VAL A 318 2.58 -16.66 -8.04
C VAL A 318 1.18 -16.10 -7.74
N ARG A 319 0.56 -16.52 -6.63
CA ARG A 319 -0.76 -16.08 -6.21
C ARG A 319 -0.87 -14.57 -6.08
N TYR A 320 0.11 -13.96 -5.43
CA TYR A 320 0.09 -12.51 -5.23
C TYR A 320 0.41 -11.74 -6.51
N MET A 321 1.49 -12.11 -7.20
CA MET A 321 1.98 -11.39 -8.39
C MET A 321 1.00 -11.43 -9.54
N GLN A 322 0.40 -12.60 -9.81
CA GLN A 322 -0.56 -12.76 -10.91
C GLN A 322 -1.96 -12.22 -10.60
N SER A 323 -2.26 -11.89 -9.34
CA SER A 323 -3.52 -11.28 -8.93
C SER A 323 -3.37 -9.77 -8.68
N TYR A 324 -3.20 -9.37 -7.42
CA TYR A 324 -3.08 -7.97 -7.05
C TYR A 324 -1.78 -7.32 -7.56
N GLY A 325 -0.70 -8.08 -7.65
CA GLY A 325 0.60 -7.62 -8.15
C GLY A 325 0.55 -7.06 -9.57
N VAL A 326 -0.26 -7.63 -10.45
CA VAL A 326 -0.51 -7.11 -11.83
C VAL A 326 -1.02 -5.67 -11.78
N LYS A 327 -2.03 -5.42 -10.93
CA LYS A 327 -2.60 -4.09 -10.73
C LYS A 327 -1.55 -3.15 -10.15
N GLN A 328 -0.92 -3.57 -9.07
CA GLN A 328 0.06 -2.79 -8.33
C GLN A 328 1.26 -2.38 -9.19
N ALA A 329 1.80 -3.31 -9.97
CA ALA A 329 2.92 -3.04 -10.86
C ALA A 329 2.56 -2.05 -12.00
N GLY A 330 1.35 -2.15 -12.55
CA GLY A 330 0.86 -1.16 -13.50
C GLY A 330 0.70 0.23 -12.87
N LEU A 331 0.15 0.29 -11.65
CA LEU A 331 -0.01 1.55 -10.90
C LEU A 331 1.33 2.17 -10.52
N ASP A 332 2.37 1.38 -10.29
CA ASP A 332 3.72 1.91 -10.02
C ASP A 332 4.28 2.70 -11.21
N ILE A 333 4.07 2.24 -12.44
CA ILE A 333 4.39 3.01 -13.65
C ILE A 333 3.60 4.32 -13.71
N PHE A 334 2.31 4.29 -13.35
CA PHE A 334 1.48 5.49 -13.34
C PHE A 334 1.90 6.48 -12.24
N ARG A 335 2.34 5.99 -11.08
CA ARG A 335 2.93 6.80 -10.01
C ARG A 335 4.16 7.58 -10.51
N LEU A 336 5.08 6.91 -11.22
CA LEU A 336 6.25 7.56 -11.80
C LEU A 336 5.87 8.71 -12.75
N PHE A 337 4.78 8.57 -13.48
CA PHE A 337 4.25 9.65 -14.32
C PHE A 337 3.56 10.73 -13.49
N LEU A 338 2.53 10.36 -12.71
CA LEU A 338 1.62 11.31 -12.05
C LEU A 338 2.27 12.09 -10.90
N LEU A 339 3.00 11.39 -10.03
CA LEU A 339 3.53 11.99 -8.80
C LEU A 339 4.99 12.46 -8.93
N GLN A 340 5.71 12.01 -9.96
CA GLN A 340 7.13 12.31 -10.12
C GLN A 340 7.50 12.92 -11.49
N GLY A 341 6.64 12.75 -12.48
CA GLY A 341 6.93 13.11 -13.87
C GLY A 341 6.26 14.39 -14.37
N VAL A 342 5.23 14.92 -13.68
CA VAL A 342 4.47 16.09 -14.11
C VAL A 342 4.55 17.22 -13.09
N SER A 343 4.32 18.46 -13.54
CA SER A 343 4.22 19.64 -12.67
C SER A 343 2.77 19.98 -12.33
N ASP A 344 2.58 20.86 -11.36
CA ASP A 344 1.23 21.37 -11.00
C ASP A 344 0.52 21.99 -12.21
N GLU A 345 1.24 22.77 -13.05
CA GLU A 345 0.67 23.29 -14.30
C GLU A 345 0.24 22.20 -15.28
N GLU A 346 1.01 21.10 -15.36
CA GLU A 346 0.67 19.97 -16.22
C GLU A 346 -0.50 19.17 -15.66
N ILE A 347 -0.60 19.03 -14.32
CA ILE A 347 -1.76 18.42 -13.67
C ILE A 347 -3.01 19.27 -13.91
N ASN A 348 -2.95 20.57 -13.65
CA ASN A 348 -4.04 21.50 -13.91
C ASN A 348 -4.53 21.42 -15.36
N TYR A 349 -3.57 21.48 -16.30
CA TYR A 349 -3.88 21.36 -17.72
C TYR A 349 -4.51 20.02 -18.08
N GLY A 350 -3.94 18.92 -17.57
CA GLY A 350 -4.40 17.56 -17.84
C GLY A 350 -5.82 17.30 -17.33
N MET A 351 -6.15 17.81 -16.15
CA MET A 351 -7.48 17.70 -15.56
C MET A 351 -8.49 18.62 -16.29
N LYS A 352 -8.16 19.89 -16.45
CA LYS A 352 -9.03 20.88 -17.12
C LYS A 352 -9.42 20.47 -18.56
N TYR A 353 -8.48 19.94 -19.31
CA TYR A 353 -8.71 19.52 -20.69
C TYR A 353 -9.05 18.02 -20.81
N GLN A 354 -9.24 17.32 -19.70
CA GLN A 354 -9.59 15.90 -19.66
C GLN A 354 -8.64 15.01 -20.49
N LEU A 355 -7.32 15.24 -20.38
CA LEU A 355 -6.32 14.35 -20.97
C LEU A 355 -6.28 13.01 -20.25
N ILE A 356 -6.63 13.01 -18.97
CA ILE A 356 -7.01 11.86 -18.15
C ILE A 356 -8.42 12.18 -17.65
N THR A 357 -9.33 11.22 -17.69
CA THR A 357 -10.73 11.40 -17.26
C THR A 357 -10.99 10.63 -15.97
N GLU A 358 -12.11 10.93 -15.30
CA GLU A 358 -12.62 10.17 -14.15
C GLU A 358 -12.76 8.68 -14.47
N GLU A 359 -13.28 8.36 -15.66
CA GLU A 359 -13.40 6.97 -16.12
C GLU A 359 -12.04 6.28 -16.29
N ASP A 360 -11.01 7.00 -16.78
CA ASP A 360 -9.65 6.45 -16.88
C ASP A 360 -9.07 6.13 -15.52
N ILE A 361 -9.28 7.02 -14.55
CA ILE A 361 -8.84 6.83 -13.16
C ILE A 361 -9.56 5.63 -12.55
N LEU A 362 -10.87 5.54 -12.71
CA LEU A 362 -11.67 4.42 -12.22
C LEU A 362 -11.19 3.08 -12.82
N LYS A 363 -11.08 2.97 -14.13
CA LYS A 363 -10.57 1.76 -14.81
C LYS A 363 -9.18 1.38 -14.36
N THR A 364 -8.29 2.37 -14.26
CA THR A 364 -6.91 2.15 -13.80
C THR A 364 -6.90 1.68 -12.35
N SER A 365 -7.75 2.26 -11.50
CA SER A 365 -7.88 1.86 -10.10
C SER A 365 -8.38 0.42 -9.92
N MET A 366 -9.16 -0.10 -10.87
CA MET A 366 -9.61 -1.49 -10.94
C MET A 366 -8.54 -2.45 -11.50
N GLY A 367 -7.44 -1.93 -12.03
CA GLY A 367 -6.40 -2.72 -12.69
C GLY A 367 -6.69 -2.98 -14.17
N GLU A 368 -7.69 -2.34 -14.73
CA GLU A 368 -8.02 -2.43 -16.16
C GLU A 368 -7.07 -1.58 -17.01
N ASN A 369 -7.05 -1.85 -18.31
CA ASN A 369 -6.34 -1.02 -19.27
C ASN A 369 -7.32 0.00 -19.87
N VAL A 370 -6.94 1.26 -19.87
CA VAL A 370 -7.68 2.29 -20.59
C VAL A 370 -7.59 2.01 -22.10
N ARG A 371 -8.74 1.78 -22.74
CA ARG A 371 -8.85 1.58 -24.17
C ARG A 371 -9.57 2.80 -24.78
N LEU A 372 -8.84 3.56 -25.59
CA LEU A 372 -9.39 4.71 -26.30
C LEU A 372 -9.71 4.31 -27.72
N ASN A 373 -10.86 4.73 -28.23
CA ASN A 373 -11.18 4.64 -29.65
C ASN A 373 -10.42 5.74 -30.43
N ILE A 374 -10.42 5.65 -31.76
CA ILE A 374 -9.68 6.57 -32.62
C ILE A 374 -10.12 8.04 -32.43
N THR A 375 -11.43 8.26 -32.26
CA THR A 375 -12.00 9.60 -32.05
C THR A 375 -11.51 10.20 -30.73
N GLU A 376 -11.50 9.40 -29.65
CA GLU A 376 -11.04 9.82 -28.35
C GLU A 376 -9.54 10.13 -28.35
N VAL A 377 -8.73 9.30 -29.03
CA VAL A 377 -7.31 9.56 -29.23
C VAL A 377 -7.07 10.89 -29.96
N ALA A 378 -7.82 11.14 -31.05
CA ALA A 378 -7.70 12.39 -31.80
C ALA A 378 -8.15 13.62 -30.98
N ARG A 379 -9.26 13.49 -30.22
CA ARG A 379 -9.76 14.54 -29.34
C ARG A 379 -8.74 14.92 -28.28
N ARG A 380 -8.17 13.94 -27.60
CA ARG A 380 -7.14 14.19 -26.57
C ARG A 380 -5.85 14.73 -27.15
N ALA A 381 -5.45 14.27 -28.33
CA ALA A 381 -4.27 14.80 -29.03
C ALA A 381 -4.44 16.28 -29.39
N LEU A 382 -5.60 16.69 -29.90
CA LEU A 382 -5.91 18.09 -30.21
C LEU A 382 -5.91 18.96 -28.96
N LYS A 383 -6.57 18.51 -27.89
CA LYS A 383 -6.59 19.21 -26.61
C LYS A 383 -5.21 19.29 -25.95
N GLY A 384 -4.34 18.33 -26.21
CA GLY A 384 -2.99 18.25 -25.62
C GLY A 384 -1.91 19.02 -26.38
N LEU A 385 -2.23 19.71 -27.48
CA LEU A 385 -1.22 20.44 -28.28
C LEU A 385 -0.43 21.48 -27.51
N GLY A 386 -1.02 22.08 -26.46
CA GLY A 386 -0.34 23.01 -25.56
C GLY A 386 0.70 22.37 -24.63
N LYS A 387 0.71 21.04 -24.45
CA LYS A 387 1.62 20.30 -23.55
C LYS A 387 2.11 18.99 -24.20
N LEU A 388 2.69 19.08 -25.39
CA LEU A 388 3.14 17.92 -26.18
C LEU A 388 4.11 16.98 -25.42
N SER A 389 4.98 17.54 -24.60
CA SER A 389 5.91 16.76 -23.77
C SER A 389 5.14 15.88 -22.77
N MET A 390 4.13 16.42 -22.10
CA MET A 390 3.26 15.69 -21.19
C MET A 390 2.47 14.58 -21.92
N LEU A 391 1.89 14.88 -23.09
CA LEU A 391 1.20 13.87 -23.90
C LEU A 391 2.10 12.69 -24.27
N ARG A 392 3.34 12.99 -24.66
CA ARG A 392 4.34 11.94 -24.97
C ARG A 392 4.61 11.07 -23.75
N ARG A 393 4.81 11.68 -22.56
CA ARG A 393 5.00 10.93 -21.31
C ARG A 393 3.77 10.12 -20.94
N LEU A 394 2.57 10.67 -21.06
CA LEU A 394 1.31 9.95 -20.81
C LEU A 394 1.15 8.73 -21.72
N ARG A 395 1.43 8.87 -23.01
CA ARG A 395 1.43 7.76 -23.97
C ARG A 395 2.44 6.67 -23.60
N ASN A 396 3.66 7.08 -23.20
CA ASN A 396 4.68 6.15 -22.72
C ASN A 396 4.23 5.44 -21.44
N ALA A 397 3.65 6.16 -20.47
CA ALA A 397 3.11 5.58 -19.25
C ALA A 397 2.06 4.51 -19.57
N ALA A 398 1.07 4.82 -20.40
CA ALA A 398 0.03 3.87 -20.81
C ALA A 398 0.60 2.61 -21.51
N ARG A 399 1.63 2.76 -22.36
CA ARG A 399 2.33 1.63 -22.98
C ARG A 399 3.06 0.77 -21.95
N LEU A 400 3.89 1.39 -21.12
CA LEU A 400 4.70 0.71 -20.11
C LEU A 400 3.83 0.04 -19.04
N MET A 401 2.70 0.64 -18.65
CA MET A 401 1.71 -0.01 -17.76
C MET A 401 1.22 -1.34 -18.33
N ARG A 402 0.88 -1.38 -19.64
CA ARG A 402 0.44 -2.62 -20.30
C ARG A 402 1.54 -3.67 -20.35
N GLU A 403 2.76 -3.28 -20.69
CA GLU A 403 3.92 -4.16 -20.74
C GLU A 403 4.23 -4.74 -19.35
N THR A 404 4.21 -3.90 -18.31
CA THR A 404 4.43 -4.32 -16.93
C THR A 404 3.34 -5.29 -16.45
N LYS A 405 2.06 -4.97 -16.71
CA LYS A 405 0.95 -5.88 -16.36
C LYS A 405 1.08 -7.24 -17.05
N LEU A 406 1.49 -7.27 -18.32
CA LEU A 406 1.70 -8.51 -19.05
C LEU A 406 2.84 -9.32 -18.44
N LEU A 407 3.94 -8.66 -18.06
CA LEU A 407 5.09 -9.30 -17.42
C LEU A 407 4.69 -9.94 -16.07
N TYR A 408 3.90 -9.24 -15.24
CA TYR A 408 3.41 -9.77 -13.96
C TYR A 408 2.37 -10.90 -14.11
N ARG A 409 1.52 -10.86 -15.14
CA ARG A 409 0.64 -12.00 -15.46
C ARG A 409 1.41 -13.27 -15.81
N ASN A 410 2.61 -13.11 -16.38
CA ASN A 410 3.52 -14.19 -16.72
C ASN A 410 4.63 -14.36 -15.68
N TYR A 411 4.33 -14.04 -14.41
CA TYR A 411 5.28 -14.31 -13.33
C TYR A 411 5.63 -15.80 -13.29
N PRO A 412 6.92 -16.19 -13.14
CA PRO A 412 7.35 -17.58 -13.17
C PRO A 412 6.61 -18.43 -12.12
N THR A 413 6.12 -19.59 -12.54
CA THR A 413 5.39 -20.54 -11.67
C THR A 413 6.30 -21.35 -10.74
N SER A 414 7.62 -21.25 -10.93
CA SER A 414 8.66 -21.81 -10.07
C SER A 414 9.87 -20.87 -10.06
N PRO A 415 10.88 -21.04 -9.18
CA PRO A 415 12.11 -20.26 -9.20
C PRO A 415 12.87 -20.30 -10.53
N LYS A 416 12.65 -21.37 -11.32
CA LYS A 416 13.20 -21.46 -12.67
C LYS A 416 12.62 -20.35 -13.56
N GLY A 417 13.50 -19.58 -14.20
CA GLY A 417 13.09 -18.43 -15.03
C GLY A 417 12.91 -17.11 -14.26
N PHE A 418 13.02 -17.12 -12.93
CA PHE A 418 12.85 -15.92 -12.11
C PHE A 418 13.89 -14.85 -12.41
N GLU A 419 15.16 -15.22 -12.56
CA GLU A 419 16.23 -14.25 -12.83
C GLU A 419 16.04 -13.54 -14.17
N GLU A 420 15.58 -14.25 -15.20
CA GLU A 420 15.24 -13.66 -16.50
C GLU A 420 14.04 -12.71 -16.38
N TRP A 421 13.01 -13.11 -15.65
CA TRP A 421 11.84 -12.28 -15.37
C TRP A 421 12.24 -11.02 -14.59
N LYS A 422 13.06 -11.14 -13.56
CA LYS A 422 13.58 -10.04 -12.73
C LYS A 422 14.39 -9.06 -13.57
N LYS A 423 15.26 -9.55 -14.46
CA LYS A 423 16.03 -8.72 -15.39
C LYS A 423 15.09 -7.90 -16.29
N LYS A 424 14.10 -8.53 -16.93
CA LYS A 424 13.11 -7.85 -17.78
C LYS A 424 12.32 -6.79 -17.00
N THR A 425 11.96 -7.08 -15.75
CA THR A 425 11.29 -6.13 -14.87
C THR A 425 12.17 -4.91 -14.59
N HIS A 426 13.43 -5.10 -14.26
CA HIS A 426 14.39 -4.02 -14.01
C HIS A 426 14.63 -3.16 -15.25
N GLU A 427 14.78 -3.76 -16.42
CA GLU A 427 14.94 -3.05 -17.70
C GLU A 427 13.71 -2.18 -17.99
N LEU A 428 12.51 -2.70 -17.75
CA LEU A 428 11.26 -1.98 -17.96
C LEU A 428 11.12 -0.79 -16.98
N ILE A 429 11.41 -0.99 -15.68
CA ILE A 429 11.37 0.08 -14.69
C ILE A 429 12.44 1.16 -14.97
N THR A 430 13.65 0.76 -15.34
CA THR A 430 14.70 1.70 -15.75
C THR A 430 14.27 2.54 -16.97
N THR A 431 13.62 1.90 -17.94
CA THR A 431 13.05 2.58 -19.11
C THR A 431 11.92 3.54 -18.70
N ALA A 432 11.05 3.14 -17.76
CA ALA A 432 10.00 3.98 -17.22
C ALA A 432 10.58 5.22 -16.54
N ASN A 433 11.53 5.06 -15.65
CA ASN A 433 12.22 6.18 -14.99
C ASN A 433 12.80 7.17 -16.00
N ARG A 434 13.50 6.69 -17.04
CA ARG A 434 14.08 7.54 -18.09
C ARG A 434 13.05 8.29 -18.93
N LEU A 435 11.93 7.64 -19.30
CA LEU A 435 10.94 8.19 -20.23
C LEU A 435 9.87 9.03 -19.54
N LEU A 436 9.60 8.79 -18.26
CA LEU A 436 8.54 9.45 -17.51
C LEU A 436 9.06 10.57 -16.61
N SER A 437 10.33 10.53 -16.19
CA SER A 437 10.94 11.62 -15.42
C SER A 437 10.85 12.94 -16.16
N ARG A 438 10.63 14.00 -15.42
CA ARG A 438 10.80 15.37 -15.91
C ARG A 438 12.29 15.58 -16.19
N LYS A 439 12.65 15.94 -17.40
CA LYS A 439 14.02 16.45 -17.67
C LYS A 439 14.17 17.74 -16.86
N GLN A 440 15.06 17.72 -15.91
CA GLN A 440 15.52 18.94 -15.22
C GLN A 440 16.16 19.90 -16.21
#